data_1c9b8403c36434759a33cbe89559a1dc
#
_entry.id   1c9b8403c36434759a33cbe89559a1dc
#
_cell.length_a   1.000
_cell.length_b   1.000
_cell.length_c   1.000
_cell.angle_alpha   90.00
_cell.angle_beta   90.00
_cell.angle_gamma   90.00
#
_symmetry.space_group_name_H-M   'P 1'
#
loop_
_entity.id
_entity.type
_entity.pdbx_description
1 polymer ?
#
loop_
_entity_poly.entity_id
_entity_poly.type
_entity_poly.pdbx_seq_one_letter_code
_entity_poly.pdbx_strand_id
1 'polypeptide(L)'
;MHEIADIACNFTSDRFDKDLDEVIDRAVANNITKFGLICSRLSDLDKLLEIYNRFIKVMFFTIGVHPHHANEINAEYLKKLKEAISINNPHAIGETGLDFFRNLSTYEEQI
;
A
#
# COMPACT_ATOMS: atom_id res chain seq x y z
N MET A 1 17.86 -10.89 -19.42
CA MET A 1 17.47 -10.92 -17.99
C MET A 1 15.98 -10.61 -17.93
N HIS A 2 15.24 -11.31 -17.10
CA HIS A 2 13.80 -11.12 -17.02
C HIS A 2 13.46 -9.85 -16.21
N GLU A 3 12.42 -9.15 -16.66
CA GLU A 3 11.82 -8.06 -15.90
C GLU A 3 11.10 -8.62 -14.67
N ILE A 4 11.20 -7.92 -13.55
CA ILE A 4 10.58 -8.30 -12.28
C ILE A 4 9.64 -7.19 -11.84
N ALA A 5 8.46 -7.57 -11.36
CA ALA A 5 7.56 -6.68 -10.66
C ALA A 5 7.56 -7.00 -9.16
N ASP A 6 7.82 -6.01 -8.35
CA ASP A 6 7.58 -6.10 -6.90
C ASP A 6 6.14 -5.65 -6.62
N ILE A 7 5.29 -6.59 -6.24
CA ILE A 7 3.85 -6.35 -6.10
C ILE A 7 3.43 -5.85 -4.72
N ALA A 8 4.37 -5.72 -3.78
CA ALA A 8 4.04 -5.44 -2.38
C ALA A 8 5.06 -4.51 -1.70
N CYS A 9 5.20 -3.29 -2.22
CA CYS A 9 6.15 -2.31 -1.70
C CYS A 9 5.52 -1.45 -0.61
N ASN A 10 6.11 -1.47 0.59
CA ASN A 10 5.69 -0.65 1.73
C ASN A 10 6.50 0.66 1.80
N PHE A 11 6.50 1.44 0.73
CA PHE A 11 7.30 2.67 0.62
C PHE A 11 6.74 3.85 1.43
N THR A 12 5.53 3.73 1.98
CA THR A 12 4.99 4.72 2.93
C THR A 12 5.62 4.61 4.32
N SER A 13 6.36 3.53 4.60
CA SER A 13 7.11 3.37 5.85
C SER A 13 8.17 4.47 6.01
N ASP A 14 8.30 5.00 7.22
CA ASP A 14 9.31 6.02 7.57
C ASP A 14 10.75 5.57 7.32
N ARG A 15 10.97 4.26 7.19
CA ARG A 15 12.28 3.69 6.85
C ARG A 15 12.81 4.17 5.51
N PHE A 16 11.93 4.58 4.59
CA PHE A 16 12.29 5.04 3.24
C PHE A 16 12.35 6.56 3.11
N ASP A 17 12.02 7.33 4.15
CA ASP A 17 11.91 8.79 4.05
C ASP A 17 13.20 9.48 3.60
N LYS A 18 14.35 8.87 3.90
CA LYS A 18 15.65 9.49 3.61
C LYS A 18 16.27 9.09 2.28
N ASP A 19 15.95 7.91 1.75
CA ASP A 19 16.68 7.29 0.64
C ASP A 19 15.78 6.57 -0.39
N LEU A 20 14.50 6.94 -0.48
CA LEU A 20 13.55 6.27 -1.37
C LEU A 20 14.02 6.31 -2.84
N ASP A 21 14.54 7.45 -3.29
CA ASP A 21 14.99 7.60 -4.67
C ASP A 21 16.14 6.64 -4.98
N GLU A 22 17.12 6.56 -4.09
CA GLU A 22 18.26 5.64 -4.24
C GLU A 22 17.82 4.16 -4.15
N VAL A 23 16.82 3.85 -3.33
CA VAL A 23 16.25 2.50 -3.26
C VAL A 23 15.60 2.11 -4.58
N ILE A 24 14.79 3.01 -5.16
CA ILE A 24 14.13 2.77 -6.45
C ILE A 24 15.17 2.66 -7.58
N ASP A 25 16.16 3.55 -7.62
CA ASP A 25 17.21 3.52 -8.62
C ASP A 25 18.01 2.20 -8.58
N ARG A 26 18.37 1.74 -7.39
CA ARG A 26 19.04 0.44 -7.22
C ARG A 26 18.17 -0.74 -7.68
N ALA A 27 16.87 -0.68 -7.38
CA ALA A 27 15.94 -1.72 -7.79
C ALA A 27 15.77 -1.75 -9.32
N VAL A 28 15.61 -0.59 -9.95
CA VAL A 28 15.53 -0.47 -11.42
C VAL A 28 16.81 -0.97 -12.08
N ALA A 29 17.98 -0.65 -11.53
CA ALA A 29 19.28 -1.15 -12.02
C ALA A 29 19.40 -2.68 -11.93
N ASN A 30 18.57 -3.33 -11.10
CA ASN A 30 18.48 -4.78 -10.96
C ASN A 30 17.23 -5.40 -11.62
N ASN A 31 16.69 -4.72 -12.64
CA ASN A 31 15.56 -5.15 -13.48
C ASN A 31 14.20 -5.25 -12.76
N ILE A 32 14.00 -4.54 -11.67
CA ILE A 32 12.67 -4.32 -11.15
C ILE A 32 12.05 -3.17 -11.94
N THR A 33 11.06 -3.47 -12.77
CA THR A 33 10.48 -2.52 -13.73
C THR A 33 9.13 -1.97 -13.27
N LYS A 34 8.51 -2.62 -12.29
CA LYS A 34 7.23 -2.21 -11.71
C LYS A 34 7.22 -2.40 -10.19
N PHE A 35 6.60 -1.44 -9.50
CA PHE A 35 6.44 -1.41 -8.06
C PHE A 35 4.98 -1.24 -7.68
N GLY A 36 4.43 -2.18 -6.93
CA GLY A 36 3.09 -2.11 -6.37
C GLY A 36 3.10 -1.45 -5.00
N LEU A 37 2.64 -0.21 -4.91
CA LEU A 37 2.48 0.48 -3.63
C LEU A 37 1.25 -0.05 -2.90
N ILE A 38 1.42 -0.49 -1.66
CA ILE A 38 0.33 -0.98 -0.84
C ILE A 38 -0.13 0.10 0.13
N CYS A 39 -1.43 0.41 0.12
CA CYS A 39 -2.07 1.22 1.14
C CYS A 39 -2.64 0.30 2.23
N SER A 40 -1.97 0.20 3.37
CA SER A 40 -2.38 -0.67 4.48
C SER A 40 -3.51 -0.07 5.33
N ARG A 41 -3.71 1.24 5.27
CA ARG A 41 -4.75 2.00 5.97
C ARG A 41 -4.91 3.39 5.38
N LEU A 42 -6.08 4.03 5.59
CA LEU A 42 -6.39 5.33 4.98
C LEU A 42 -5.44 6.45 5.40
N SER A 43 -4.87 6.41 6.60
CA SER A 43 -3.91 7.44 7.05
C SER A 43 -2.61 7.47 6.23
N ASP A 44 -2.29 6.42 5.49
CA ASP A 44 -1.10 6.34 4.64
C ASP A 44 -1.38 6.81 3.20
N LEU A 45 -2.65 7.04 2.83
CA LEU A 45 -3.06 7.27 1.45
C LEU A 45 -2.42 8.52 0.84
N ASP A 46 -2.38 9.64 1.56
CA ASP A 46 -1.82 10.89 1.02
C ASP A 46 -0.34 10.73 0.68
N LYS A 47 0.44 10.13 1.57
CA LYS A 47 1.87 9.83 1.35
C LYS A 47 2.05 8.86 0.18
N LEU A 48 1.20 7.84 0.09
CA LEU A 48 1.22 6.89 -1.01
C LEU A 48 0.98 7.56 -2.35
N LEU A 49 -0.02 8.42 -2.45
CA LEU A 49 -0.35 9.14 -3.68
C LEU A 49 0.77 10.12 -4.09
N GLU A 50 1.43 10.77 -3.13
CA GLU A 50 2.60 11.59 -3.39
C GLU A 50 3.72 10.78 -4.03
N ILE A 51 4.06 9.61 -3.46
CA ILE A 51 5.07 8.71 -4.00
C ILE A 51 4.66 8.20 -5.38
N TYR A 52 3.41 7.74 -5.54
CA TYR A 52 2.88 7.27 -6.80
C TYR A 52 3.01 8.31 -7.91
N ASN A 53 2.61 9.56 -7.66
CA ASN A 53 2.69 10.63 -8.64
C ASN A 53 4.13 10.96 -9.03
N ARG A 54 5.07 10.84 -8.10
CA ARG A 54 6.51 11.06 -8.33
C ARG A 54 7.12 10.01 -9.27
N PHE A 55 6.67 8.78 -9.18
CA PHE A 55 7.19 7.62 -9.92
C PHE A 55 6.15 6.93 -10.80
N ILE A 56 5.18 7.67 -11.31
CA ILE A 56 3.97 7.16 -11.98
C ILE A 56 4.27 6.19 -13.14
N LYS A 57 5.41 6.32 -13.81
CA LYS A 57 5.77 5.47 -14.97
C LYS A 57 6.09 4.02 -14.56
N VAL A 58 6.54 3.81 -13.34
CA VAL A 58 7.00 2.51 -12.85
C VAL A 58 6.15 1.98 -11.70
N MET A 59 5.19 2.74 -11.21
CA MET A 59 4.36 2.36 -10.07
C MET A 59 2.92 2.10 -10.44
N PHE A 60 2.29 1.21 -9.70
CA PHE A 60 0.85 1.06 -9.54
C PHE A 60 0.54 1.05 -8.04
N PHE A 61 -0.72 1.23 -7.66
CA PHE A 61 -1.08 1.25 -6.25
C PHE A 61 -2.39 0.55 -5.96
N THR A 62 -2.54 0.16 -4.71
CA THR A 62 -3.74 -0.46 -4.17
C THR A 62 -4.30 0.37 -3.01
N ILE A 63 -5.57 0.20 -2.70
CA ILE A 63 -6.19 0.72 -1.48
C ILE A 63 -6.89 -0.43 -0.78
N GLY A 64 -6.62 -0.58 0.52
CA GLY A 64 -7.23 -1.61 1.35
C GLY A 64 -6.96 -1.37 2.82
N VAL A 65 -7.31 -2.34 3.65
CA VAL A 65 -7.02 -2.33 5.08
C VAL A 65 -6.32 -3.62 5.44
N HIS A 66 -5.06 -3.49 5.82
CA HIS A 66 -4.27 -4.62 6.31
C HIS A 66 -4.88 -5.20 7.59
N PRO A 67 -4.85 -6.52 7.81
CA PRO A 67 -5.42 -7.13 9.02
C PRO A 67 -4.89 -6.57 10.34
N HIS A 68 -3.66 -6.03 10.36
CA HIS A 68 -3.11 -5.36 11.54
C HIS A 68 -3.86 -4.07 11.93
N HIS A 69 -4.63 -3.50 11.01
CA HIS A 69 -5.40 -2.27 11.18
C HIS A 69 -6.90 -2.49 11.11
N ALA A 70 -7.36 -3.74 11.16
CA ALA A 70 -8.79 -4.07 11.14
C ALA A 70 -9.55 -3.44 12.31
N ASN A 71 -8.89 -3.22 13.45
CA ASN A 71 -9.42 -2.52 14.62
C ASN A 71 -9.79 -1.04 14.37
N GLU A 72 -9.30 -0.43 13.29
CA GLU A 72 -9.66 0.94 12.91
C GLU A 72 -11.02 1.01 12.18
N ILE A 73 -11.54 -0.14 11.70
CA ILE A 73 -12.72 -0.19 10.84
C ILE A 73 -13.99 0.05 11.67
N ASN A 74 -14.78 1.02 11.22
CA ASN A 74 -16.14 1.30 11.66
C ASN A 74 -16.97 1.82 10.46
N ALA A 75 -18.23 2.15 10.65
CA ALA A 75 -19.10 2.59 9.58
C ALA A 75 -18.58 3.87 8.87
N GLU A 76 -18.03 4.82 9.62
CA GLU A 76 -17.44 6.04 9.07
C GLU A 76 -16.16 5.73 8.27
N TYR A 77 -15.30 4.87 8.79
CA TYR A 77 -14.08 4.42 8.10
C TYR A 77 -14.43 3.75 6.77
N LEU A 78 -15.40 2.84 6.76
CA LEU A 78 -15.87 2.18 5.55
C LEU A 78 -16.41 3.16 4.50
N LYS A 79 -17.12 4.20 4.94
CA LYS A 79 -17.58 5.26 4.05
C LYS A 79 -16.39 5.99 3.40
N LYS A 80 -15.44 6.43 4.21
CA LYS A 80 -14.21 7.09 3.73
C LYS A 80 -13.38 6.19 2.81
N LEU A 81 -13.29 4.89 3.12
CA LEU A 81 -12.59 3.92 2.28
C LEU A 81 -13.25 3.79 0.89
N LYS A 82 -14.57 3.69 0.83
CA LYS A 82 -15.32 3.65 -0.43
C LYS A 82 -15.13 4.94 -1.24
N GLU A 83 -15.19 6.10 -0.59
CA GLU A 83 -14.93 7.39 -1.23
C GLU A 83 -13.50 7.48 -1.77
N ALA A 84 -12.51 7.07 -0.98
CA ALA A 84 -11.10 7.05 -1.40
C ALA A 84 -10.87 6.17 -2.63
N ILE A 85 -11.47 4.98 -2.66
CA ILE A 85 -11.42 4.07 -3.81
C ILE A 85 -12.07 4.70 -5.04
N SER A 86 -13.25 5.30 -4.87
CA SER A 86 -14.00 5.93 -5.98
C SER A 86 -13.26 7.12 -6.58
N ILE A 87 -12.64 7.96 -5.73
CA ILE A 87 -11.94 9.18 -6.17
C ILE A 87 -10.60 8.85 -6.82
N ASN A 88 -9.82 7.94 -6.22
CA ASN A 88 -8.44 7.70 -6.62
C ASN A 88 -8.28 6.57 -7.63
N ASN A 89 -9.32 5.75 -7.84
CA ASN A 89 -9.34 4.67 -8.81
C ASN A 89 -8.08 3.78 -8.76
N PRO A 90 -7.82 3.08 -7.62
CA PRO A 90 -6.64 2.25 -7.48
C PRO A 90 -6.61 1.10 -8.49
N HIS A 91 -5.44 0.58 -8.79
CA HIS A 91 -5.26 -0.53 -9.73
C HIS A 91 -5.79 -1.86 -9.18
N ALA A 92 -5.85 -1.99 -7.86
CA ALA A 92 -6.44 -3.14 -7.17
C ALA A 92 -6.92 -2.76 -5.76
N ILE A 93 -7.74 -3.62 -5.17
CA ILE A 93 -8.12 -3.55 -3.76
C ILE A 93 -7.17 -4.46 -2.96
N GLY A 94 -6.51 -3.90 -2.00
CA GLY A 94 -5.54 -4.60 -1.14
C GLY A 94 -4.61 -3.60 -0.42
N GLU A 95 -3.88 -4.03 0.57
CA GLU A 95 -3.78 -5.39 1.11
C GLU A 95 -5.03 -5.68 1.95
N THR A 96 -5.53 -6.89 1.88
CA THR A 96 -6.62 -7.42 2.70
C THR A 96 -6.22 -8.77 3.24
N GLY A 97 -6.93 -9.27 4.20
CA GLY A 97 -6.72 -10.63 4.67
C GLY A 97 -6.74 -10.75 6.17
N LEU A 98 -6.39 -11.94 6.62
CA LEU A 98 -6.45 -12.35 8.01
C LEU A 98 -5.04 -12.62 8.52
N ASP A 99 -4.74 -12.15 9.70
CA ASP A 99 -3.49 -12.46 10.42
C ASP A 99 -3.83 -12.84 11.87
N PHE A 100 -4.00 -14.13 12.10
CA PHE A 100 -4.26 -14.68 13.43
C PHE A 100 -2.96 -15.11 14.16
N PHE A 101 -1.81 -14.86 13.55
CA PHE A 101 -0.52 -15.16 14.15
C PHE A 101 -0.02 -14.04 15.04
N ARG A 102 -0.02 -12.80 14.53
CA ARG A 102 0.48 -11.62 15.25
C ARG A 102 -0.56 -11.02 16.20
N ASN A 103 -1.85 -11.24 15.94
CA ASN A 103 -2.97 -10.76 16.76
C ASN A 103 -2.94 -9.25 17.08
N LEU A 104 -2.58 -8.43 16.10
CA LEU A 104 -2.60 -6.97 16.26
C LEU A 104 -4.01 -6.37 16.15
N SER A 105 -4.94 -7.12 15.56
CA SER A 105 -6.38 -6.93 15.66
C SER A 105 -7.02 -8.25 16.08
N THR A 106 -8.16 -8.21 16.76
CA THR A 106 -8.84 -9.43 17.21
C THR A 106 -9.43 -10.22 16.06
N TYR A 107 -9.82 -11.48 16.32
CA TYR A 107 -10.50 -12.32 15.34
C TYR A 107 -11.79 -11.65 14.82
N GLU A 108 -12.59 -11.11 15.73
CA GLU A 108 -13.86 -10.47 15.42
C GLU A 108 -13.69 -9.18 14.58
N GLU A 109 -12.62 -8.43 14.81
CA GLU A 109 -12.31 -7.22 14.04
C GLU A 109 -11.82 -7.53 12.61
N GLN A 110 -11.29 -8.73 12.38
CA GLN A 110 -10.76 -9.13 11.08
C GLN A 110 -11.81 -9.79 10.18
N ILE A 111 -12.91 -10.30 10.74
CA ILE A 111 -14.00 -10.95 10.01
C ILE A 111 -15.14 -9.96 9.73
#